data_f5935d4e1a6937758205479d96303b44
#
_entry.id   f5935d4e1a6937758205479d96303b44
#
_cell.length_a   1.000
_cell.length_b   1.000
_cell.length_c   1.000
_cell.angle_alpha   90.00
_cell.angle_beta   90.00
_cell.angle_gamma   90.00
#
_symmetry.space_group_name_H-M   'P 1'
#
loop_
_entity.id
_entity.type
_entity.pdbx_description
1 polymer ?
#
loop_
_entity_poly.entity_id
_entity_poly.type
_entity_poly.pdbx_seq_one_letter_code
_entity_poly.pdbx_strand_id
1 'polypeptide(L)'
;MSLFMGKVEHYGVLYPMQTFSKQKEVNFRTIPCFVEASDQQTLDIIMELARRLSDNVRELKEADRKWLHIAAVFSCNFANVCNTMAAKILERHGLDFNVMLPLLDETVAKLHRLHPKEAQTGPASRGDVGVVGKHLALLEGDKELSEVYSVLSDYILKNRV
;
A
#
# COMPACT_ATOMS: atom_id res chain seq x y z
N MET A 1 18.60 -3.80 10.99
CA MET A 1 19.62 -4.64 11.69
C MET A 1 21.03 -4.09 11.51
N SER A 2 21.45 -3.78 10.29
CA SER A 2 22.80 -3.32 9.95
C SER A 2 23.32 -2.08 10.75
N LEU A 3 22.43 -1.18 11.18
CA LEU A 3 22.78 -0.01 12.00
C LEU A 3 23.40 -0.33 13.36
N PHE A 4 23.07 -1.48 13.93
CA PHE A 4 23.51 -1.90 15.28
C PHE A 4 24.66 -2.91 15.22
N MET A 5 24.92 -3.50 14.05
CA MET A 5 25.98 -4.50 13.86
C MET A 5 27.34 -3.94 14.32
N GLY A 6 28.00 -4.66 15.23
CA GLY A 6 29.28 -4.27 15.81
C GLY A 6 29.24 -3.10 16.83
N LYS A 7 28.04 -2.58 17.16
CA LYS A 7 27.87 -1.50 18.15
C LYS A 7 27.27 -1.98 19.47
N VAL A 8 26.40 -2.97 19.39
CA VAL A 8 25.76 -3.60 20.55
C VAL A 8 25.70 -5.12 20.32
N GLU A 9 25.70 -5.89 21.39
CA GLU A 9 25.73 -7.35 21.33
C GLU A 9 24.34 -7.92 21.04
N HIS A 10 23.31 -7.42 21.72
CA HIS A 10 21.94 -7.89 21.62
C HIS A 10 21.05 -6.77 21.06
N TYR A 11 20.43 -7.00 19.91
CA TYR A 11 19.55 -6.05 19.28
C TYR A 11 18.53 -6.73 18.36
N GLY A 12 17.43 -6.05 18.12
CA GLY A 12 16.42 -6.57 17.21
C GLY A 12 15.46 -5.49 16.73
N VAL A 13 14.50 -5.92 15.94
CA VAL A 13 13.46 -5.09 15.35
C VAL A 13 12.10 -5.72 15.64
N LEU A 14 11.16 -4.90 16.09
CA LEU A 14 9.74 -5.16 16.04
C LEU A 14 9.14 -4.19 15.01
N TYR A 15 8.60 -4.72 13.91
CA TYR A 15 8.07 -3.96 12.79
C TYR A 15 6.56 -4.22 12.64
N PRO A 16 5.70 -3.35 13.20
CA PRO A 16 4.26 -3.43 12.95
C PRO A 16 3.95 -2.95 11.53
N MET A 17 3.20 -3.76 10.77
CA MET A 17 2.82 -3.45 9.40
C MET A 17 1.51 -2.68 9.40
N GLN A 18 1.60 -1.38 9.66
CA GLN A 18 0.44 -0.50 9.74
C GLN A 18 0.83 0.95 9.40
N THR A 19 -0.15 1.71 8.92
CA THR A 19 -0.08 3.16 8.85
C THR A 19 -0.71 3.76 10.11
N PHE A 20 0.03 4.58 10.85
CA PHE A 20 -0.40 5.15 12.12
C PHE A 20 -0.77 6.63 11.98
N SER A 21 -1.93 7.00 12.51
CA SER A 21 -2.36 8.38 12.68
C SER A 21 -2.39 8.72 14.17
N LYS A 22 -1.86 9.88 14.56
CA LYS A 22 -1.78 10.30 15.97
C LYS A 22 -3.12 10.38 16.68
N GLN A 23 -4.21 10.55 15.93
CA GLN A 23 -5.56 10.81 16.44
C GLN A 23 -6.47 9.59 16.44
N LYS A 24 -5.98 8.43 15.95
CA LYS A 24 -6.80 7.22 15.83
C LYS A 24 -6.26 6.11 16.73
N GLU A 25 -7.08 5.62 17.62
CA GLU A 25 -6.83 4.37 18.33
C GLU A 25 -6.80 3.21 17.34
N VAL A 26 -5.80 2.35 17.47
CA VAL A 26 -5.63 1.17 16.62
C VAL A 26 -5.82 -0.09 17.45
N ASN A 27 -6.58 -1.04 16.92
CA ASN A 27 -6.60 -2.38 17.47
C ASN A 27 -5.30 -3.11 17.10
N PHE A 28 -4.31 -3.03 18.00
CA PHE A 28 -2.99 -3.60 17.74
C PHE A 28 -3.01 -5.12 17.59
N ARG A 29 -4.04 -5.81 18.15
CA ARG A 29 -4.22 -7.26 18.04
C ARG A 29 -4.28 -7.74 16.59
N THR A 30 -4.87 -6.96 15.70
CA THR A 30 -5.03 -7.33 14.28
C THR A 30 -3.85 -6.95 13.38
N ILE A 31 -2.87 -6.18 13.91
CA ILE A 31 -1.75 -5.66 13.11
C ILE A 31 -0.69 -6.75 12.96
N PRO A 32 -0.32 -7.16 11.72
CA PRO A 32 0.82 -8.04 11.52
C PRO A 32 2.11 -7.41 12.04
N CYS A 33 2.84 -8.13 12.89
CA CYS A 33 4.12 -7.71 13.43
C CYS A 33 5.23 -8.64 12.93
N PHE A 34 6.27 -8.05 12.39
CA PHE A 34 7.45 -8.78 11.92
C PHE A 34 8.62 -8.51 12.85
N VAL A 35 9.34 -9.57 13.21
CA VAL A 35 10.45 -9.49 14.16
C VAL A 35 11.72 -10.08 13.58
N GLU A 36 12.85 -9.54 14.02
CA GLU A 36 14.19 -10.04 13.70
C GLU A 36 15.13 -9.67 14.83
N ALA A 37 16.10 -10.53 15.16
CA ALA A 37 17.07 -10.24 16.20
C ALA A 37 18.49 -10.70 15.83
N SER A 38 19.48 -10.23 16.59
CA SER A 38 20.90 -10.57 16.42
C SER A 38 21.21 -12.02 16.81
N ASP A 39 20.43 -12.58 17.72
CA ASP A 39 20.59 -13.92 18.28
C ASP A 39 19.24 -14.50 18.72
N GLN A 40 19.23 -15.80 19.01
CA GLN A 40 18.01 -16.53 19.36
C GLN A 40 17.39 -16.05 20.67
N GLN A 41 18.20 -15.76 21.68
CA GLN A 41 17.70 -15.30 23.00
C GLN A 41 16.97 -13.97 22.86
N THR A 42 17.55 -13.04 22.12
CA THR A 42 16.93 -11.74 21.81
C THR A 42 15.66 -11.90 20.97
N LEU A 43 15.68 -12.84 20.00
CA LEU A 43 14.50 -13.14 19.18
C LEU A 43 13.35 -13.64 20.05
N ASP A 44 13.60 -14.56 20.97
CA ASP A 44 12.57 -15.12 21.84
C ASP A 44 11.91 -14.04 22.72
N ILE A 45 12.73 -13.13 23.26
CA ILE A 45 12.23 -11.98 24.04
C ILE A 45 11.34 -11.07 23.21
N ILE A 46 11.79 -10.70 21.99
CA ILE A 46 11.02 -9.80 21.12
C ILE A 46 9.75 -10.48 20.62
N MET A 47 9.81 -11.78 20.32
CA MET A 47 8.65 -12.59 19.94
C MET A 47 7.60 -12.62 21.04
N GLU A 48 8.02 -12.85 22.30
CA GLU A 48 7.10 -12.84 23.43
C GLU A 48 6.44 -11.48 23.60
N LEU A 49 7.21 -10.40 23.55
CA LEU A 49 6.68 -9.03 23.59
C LEU A 49 5.68 -8.77 22.46
N ALA A 50 6.04 -9.14 21.24
CA ALA A 50 5.18 -8.95 20.07
C ALA A 50 3.87 -9.70 20.18
N ARG A 51 3.86 -10.94 20.68
CA ARG A 51 2.66 -11.77 20.91
C ARG A 51 1.72 -11.20 21.99
N ARG A 52 2.25 -10.43 22.91
CA ARG A 52 1.41 -9.69 23.87
C ARG A 52 0.66 -8.53 23.21
N LEU A 53 1.17 -8.01 22.10
CA LEU A 53 0.60 -6.88 21.37
C LEU A 53 -0.30 -7.32 20.21
N SER A 54 0.10 -8.34 19.45
CA SER A 54 -0.54 -8.78 18.22
C SER A 54 -0.76 -10.30 18.19
N ASP A 55 -1.86 -10.72 17.57
CA ASP A 55 -2.17 -12.13 17.34
C ASP A 55 -1.51 -12.65 16.03
N ASN A 56 -0.87 -11.78 15.25
CA ASN A 56 -0.21 -12.12 14.00
C ASN A 56 1.27 -11.69 14.02
N VAL A 57 2.12 -12.54 14.61
CA VAL A 57 3.56 -12.28 14.72
C VAL A 57 4.35 -13.29 13.92
N ARG A 58 5.32 -12.81 13.13
CA ARG A 58 6.18 -13.63 12.28
C ARG A 58 7.61 -13.13 12.31
N GLU A 59 8.56 -14.04 12.21
CA GLU A 59 9.94 -13.68 11.91
C GLU A 59 10.06 -13.24 10.44
N LEU A 60 10.82 -12.16 10.22
CA LEU A 60 11.12 -11.67 8.86
C LEU A 60 12.47 -10.96 8.85
N LYS A 61 13.39 -11.47 8.06
CA LYS A 61 14.74 -10.91 7.91
C LYS A 61 14.74 -9.56 7.20
N GLU A 62 15.74 -8.73 7.48
CA GLU A 62 15.91 -7.40 6.89
C GLU A 62 15.82 -7.41 5.35
N ALA A 63 16.38 -8.42 4.70
CA ALA A 63 16.33 -8.56 3.26
C ALA A 63 14.88 -8.61 2.72
N ASP A 64 14.02 -9.41 3.37
CA ASP A 64 12.62 -9.56 2.95
C ASP A 64 11.76 -8.40 3.45
N ARG A 65 12.06 -7.83 4.62
CA ARG A 65 11.35 -6.67 5.17
C ARG A 65 11.44 -5.43 4.27
N LYS A 66 12.55 -5.26 3.54
CA LYS A 66 12.68 -4.19 2.54
C LYS A 66 11.67 -4.34 1.41
N TRP A 67 11.44 -5.56 0.91
CA TRP A 67 10.43 -5.83 -0.12
C TRP A 67 9.01 -5.67 0.40
N LEU A 68 8.76 -6.13 1.63
CA LEU A 68 7.47 -5.90 2.29
C LEU A 68 7.16 -4.40 2.41
N HIS A 69 8.16 -3.59 2.77
CA HIS A 69 7.99 -2.13 2.84
C HIS A 69 7.68 -1.51 1.47
N ILE A 70 8.39 -1.92 0.42
CA ILE A 70 8.09 -1.48 -0.96
C ILE A 70 6.66 -1.84 -1.36
N ALA A 71 6.21 -3.05 -1.07
CA ALA A 71 4.83 -3.47 -1.32
C ALA A 71 3.81 -2.58 -0.58
N ALA A 72 4.11 -2.20 0.66
CA ALA A 72 3.26 -1.28 1.43
C ALA A 72 3.20 0.13 0.82
N VAL A 73 4.31 0.62 0.28
CA VAL A 73 4.35 1.91 -0.43
C VAL A 73 3.39 1.87 -1.61
N PHE A 74 3.40 0.81 -2.42
CA PHE A 74 2.45 0.64 -3.53
C PHE A 74 1.00 0.57 -3.03
N SER A 75 0.73 -0.28 -2.03
CA SER A 75 -0.64 -0.54 -1.57
C SER A 75 -1.28 0.61 -0.80
N CYS A 76 -0.48 1.45 -0.14
CA CYS A 76 -0.99 2.50 0.73
C CYS A 76 -0.58 3.90 0.26
N ASN A 77 0.73 4.17 0.13
CA ASN A 77 1.19 5.53 -0.15
C ASN A 77 0.83 5.96 -1.58
N PHE A 78 1.10 5.13 -2.58
CA PHE A 78 0.77 5.46 -3.97
C PHE A 78 -0.74 5.41 -4.22
N ALA A 79 -1.47 4.48 -3.60
CA ALA A 79 -2.93 4.49 -3.63
C ALA A 79 -3.49 5.81 -3.08
N ASN A 80 -2.94 6.34 -1.97
CA ASN A 80 -3.36 7.63 -1.44
C ASN A 80 -3.00 8.80 -2.37
N VAL A 81 -1.86 8.76 -3.07
CA VAL A 81 -1.53 9.78 -4.09
C VAL A 81 -2.55 9.75 -5.23
N CYS A 82 -2.98 8.55 -5.69
CA CYS A 82 -4.06 8.43 -6.68
C CYS A 82 -5.37 9.07 -6.17
N ASN A 83 -5.71 8.88 -4.89
CA ASN A 83 -6.88 9.53 -4.27
C ASN A 83 -6.73 11.06 -4.22
N THR A 84 -5.53 11.56 -3.95
CA THR A 84 -5.24 13.01 -3.98
C THR A 84 -5.43 13.59 -5.39
N MET A 85 -4.99 12.86 -6.42
CA MET A 85 -5.20 13.24 -7.82
C MET A 85 -6.69 13.23 -8.20
N ALA A 86 -7.43 12.23 -7.74
CA ALA A 86 -8.88 12.16 -7.94
C ALA A 86 -9.60 13.34 -7.26
N ALA A 87 -9.23 13.68 -6.02
CA ALA A 87 -9.77 14.83 -5.32
C ALA A 87 -9.52 16.14 -6.10
N LYS A 88 -8.28 16.35 -6.58
CA LYS A 88 -7.91 17.53 -7.39
C LYS A 88 -8.76 17.65 -8.68
N ILE A 89 -9.07 16.52 -9.34
CA ILE A 89 -9.95 16.51 -10.52
C ILE A 89 -11.38 16.89 -10.13
N LEU A 90 -11.92 16.27 -9.08
CA LEU A 90 -13.28 16.50 -8.62
C LEU A 90 -13.50 17.96 -8.20
N GLU A 91 -12.59 18.53 -7.42
CA GLU A 91 -12.63 19.91 -6.95
C GLU A 91 -12.68 20.92 -8.13
N ARG A 92 -11.92 20.68 -9.21
CA ARG A 92 -11.97 21.51 -10.43
C ARG A 92 -13.34 21.51 -11.12
N HIS A 93 -14.15 20.49 -10.86
CA HIS A 93 -15.49 20.31 -11.41
C HIS A 93 -16.61 20.52 -10.38
N GLY A 94 -16.29 21.07 -9.20
CA GLY A 94 -17.26 21.38 -8.14
C GLY A 94 -17.85 20.17 -7.45
N LEU A 95 -17.15 19.03 -7.45
CA LEU A 95 -17.57 17.79 -6.81
C LEU A 95 -16.75 17.52 -5.55
N ASP A 96 -17.40 17.02 -4.50
CA ASP A 96 -16.75 16.60 -3.26
C ASP A 96 -16.16 15.21 -3.40
N PHE A 97 -14.97 15.00 -2.83
CA PHE A 97 -14.28 13.69 -2.85
C PHE A 97 -15.08 12.58 -2.18
N ASN A 98 -15.98 12.90 -1.26
CA ASN A 98 -16.81 11.92 -0.55
C ASN A 98 -17.64 11.03 -1.49
N VAL A 99 -17.94 11.50 -2.71
CA VAL A 99 -18.65 10.70 -3.72
C VAL A 99 -17.86 9.45 -4.15
N MET A 100 -16.55 9.44 -3.91
CA MET A 100 -15.67 8.30 -4.23
C MET A 100 -15.58 7.25 -3.11
N LEU A 101 -15.97 7.60 -1.88
CA LEU A 101 -15.78 6.70 -0.73
C LEU A 101 -16.46 5.34 -0.91
N PRO A 102 -17.74 5.23 -1.36
CA PRO A 102 -18.36 3.92 -1.58
C PRO A 102 -17.63 3.07 -2.64
N LEU A 103 -17.04 3.71 -3.66
CA LEU A 103 -16.27 3.03 -4.70
C LEU A 103 -14.93 2.51 -4.14
N LEU A 104 -14.27 3.28 -3.27
CA LEU A 104 -13.04 2.88 -2.60
C LEU A 104 -13.30 1.71 -1.65
N ASP A 105 -14.37 1.77 -0.86
CA ASP A 105 -14.77 0.69 0.06
C ASP A 105 -15.02 -0.62 -0.72
N GLU A 106 -15.73 -0.59 -1.84
CA GLU A 106 -15.95 -1.76 -2.69
C GLU A 106 -14.63 -2.27 -3.30
N THR A 107 -13.72 -1.37 -3.69
CA THR A 107 -12.40 -1.76 -4.21
C THR A 107 -11.60 -2.53 -3.16
N VAL A 108 -11.59 -2.06 -1.91
CA VAL A 108 -10.93 -2.76 -0.80
C VAL A 108 -11.66 -4.07 -0.47
N ALA A 109 -12.99 -4.07 -0.43
CA ALA A 109 -13.78 -5.28 -0.16
C ALA A 109 -13.52 -6.41 -1.17
N LYS A 110 -13.27 -6.09 -2.44
CA LYS A 110 -12.87 -7.09 -3.45
C LYS A 110 -11.55 -7.76 -3.13
N LEU A 111 -10.56 -7.03 -2.58
CA LEU A 111 -9.25 -7.60 -2.23
C LEU A 111 -9.30 -8.63 -1.09
N HIS A 112 -10.38 -8.65 -0.30
CA HIS A 112 -10.61 -9.71 0.69
C HIS A 112 -11.06 -11.05 0.08
N ARG A 113 -11.48 -11.05 -1.19
CA ARG A 113 -12.07 -12.22 -1.86
C ARG A 113 -11.34 -12.64 -3.13
N LEU A 114 -10.67 -11.68 -3.78
CA LEU A 114 -10.02 -11.89 -5.07
C LEU A 114 -8.55 -11.49 -5.00
N HIS A 115 -7.73 -12.16 -5.80
CA HIS A 115 -6.37 -11.71 -6.02
C HIS A 115 -6.38 -10.32 -6.70
N PRO A 116 -5.46 -9.37 -6.35
CA PRO A 116 -5.44 -8.02 -6.92
C PRO A 116 -5.51 -7.96 -8.45
N LYS A 117 -4.90 -8.92 -9.14
CA LYS A 117 -4.94 -9.01 -10.60
C LYS A 117 -6.35 -9.29 -11.12
N GLU A 118 -7.12 -10.16 -10.44
CA GLU A 118 -8.49 -10.50 -10.79
C GLU A 118 -9.50 -9.39 -10.42
N ALA A 119 -9.17 -8.63 -9.37
CA ALA A 119 -9.96 -7.49 -8.91
C ALA A 119 -9.82 -6.25 -9.83
N GLN A 120 -8.83 -6.25 -10.75
CA GLN A 120 -8.54 -5.12 -11.62
C GLN A 120 -9.68 -4.85 -12.60
N THR A 121 -10.16 -3.61 -12.63
CA THR A 121 -11.23 -3.13 -13.51
C THR A 121 -10.78 -1.87 -14.26
N GLY A 122 -11.66 -1.34 -15.12
CA GLY A 122 -11.45 -0.09 -15.84
C GLY A 122 -11.20 -0.27 -17.34
N PRO A 123 -11.09 0.84 -18.09
CA PRO A 123 -10.93 0.79 -19.56
C PRO A 123 -9.62 0.10 -19.98
N ALA A 124 -8.52 0.37 -19.29
CA ALA A 124 -7.24 -0.26 -19.60
C ALA A 124 -7.27 -1.78 -19.40
N SER A 125 -7.96 -2.30 -18.36
CA SER A 125 -8.07 -3.74 -18.12
C SER A 125 -8.89 -4.44 -19.22
N ARG A 126 -9.87 -3.76 -19.80
CA ARG A 126 -10.65 -4.26 -20.94
C ARG A 126 -9.97 -4.04 -22.30
N GLY A 127 -8.81 -3.37 -22.33
CA GLY A 127 -8.13 -3.03 -23.58
C GLY A 127 -8.81 -1.92 -24.38
N ASP A 128 -9.65 -1.11 -23.76
CA ASP A 128 -10.35 0.00 -24.41
C ASP A 128 -9.42 1.22 -24.58
N VAL A 129 -8.53 1.12 -25.55
CA VAL A 129 -7.58 2.20 -25.85
C VAL A 129 -8.26 3.49 -26.33
N GLY A 130 -9.48 3.38 -26.88
CA GLY A 130 -10.26 4.54 -27.32
C GLY A 130 -10.70 5.41 -26.13
N VAL A 131 -11.18 4.76 -25.05
CA VAL A 131 -11.52 5.49 -23.81
C VAL A 131 -10.28 6.03 -23.13
N VAL A 132 -9.17 5.25 -23.08
CA VAL A 132 -7.89 5.72 -22.53
C VAL A 132 -7.42 6.98 -23.25
N GLY A 133 -7.46 7.00 -24.58
CA GLY A 133 -7.09 8.19 -25.37
C GLY A 133 -7.98 9.40 -25.11
N LYS A 134 -9.30 9.23 -24.96
CA LYS A 134 -10.20 10.32 -24.56
C LYS A 134 -9.88 10.91 -23.20
N HIS A 135 -9.54 10.05 -22.22
CA HIS A 135 -9.14 10.52 -20.90
C HIS A 135 -7.83 11.32 -20.95
N LEU A 136 -6.84 10.87 -21.71
CA LEU A 136 -5.59 11.59 -21.89
C LEU A 136 -5.81 12.96 -22.54
N ALA A 137 -6.70 13.06 -23.55
CA ALA A 137 -7.07 14.34 -24.15
C ALA A 137 -7.71 15.30 -23.15
N LEU A 138 -8.55 14.81 -22.22
CA LEU A 138 -9.12 15.63 -21.14
C LEU A 138 -8.05 16.10 -20.13
N LEU A 139 -6.95 15.38 -19.98
CA LEU A 139 -5.86 15.69 -19.07
C LEU A 139 -4.73 16.51 -19.73
N GLU A 140 -4.83 16.86 -21.00
CA GLU A 140 -3.77 17.55 -21.77
C GLU A 140 -3.28 18.85 -21.10
N GLY A 141 -4.16 19.55 -20.38
CA GLY A 141 -3.84 20.76 -19.60
C GLY A 141 -3.14 20.51 -18.25
N ASP A 142 -2.97 19.25 -17.83
CA ASP A 142 -2.28 18.88 -16.57
C ASP A 142 -1.27 17.77 -16.84
N LYS A 143 -0.03 18.17 -17.12
CA LYS A 143 1.05 17.27 -17.49
C LYS A 143 1.32 16.18 -16.46
N GLU A 144 1.29 16.53 -15.17
CA GLU A 144 1.56 15.56 -14.08
C GLU A 144 0.49 14.47 -14.04
N LEU A 145 -0.80 14.86 -14.09
CA LEU A 145 -1.91 13.91 -14.11
C LEU A 145 -1.87 13.02 -15.37
N SER A 146 -1.58 13.61 -16.53
CA SER A 146 -1.49 12.90 -17.81
C SER A 146 -0.38 11.86 -17.81
N GLU A 147 0.81 12.20 -17.30
CA GLU A 147 1.95 11.28 -17.19
C GLU A 147 1.63 10.08 -16.27
N VAL A 148 1.10 10.34 -15.08
CA VAL A 148 0.73 9.27 -14.13
C VAL A 148 -0.38 8.40 -14.71
N TYR A 149 -1.42 9.00 -15.31
CA TYR A 149 -2.49 8.26 -15.95
C TYR A 149 -1.98 7.33 -17.06
N SER A 150 -1.06 7.84 -17.91
CA SER A 150 -0.45 7.06 -19.00
C SER A 150 0.34 5.87 -18.44
N VAL A 151 1.25 6.10 -17.49
CA VAL A 151 2.09 5.05 -16.90
C VAL A 151 1.26 3.94 -16.27
N LEU A 152 0.24 4.30 -15.48
CA LEU A 152 -0.62 3.31 -14.83
C LEU A 152 -1.50 2.56 -15.83
N SER A 153 -2.06 3.26 -16.84
CA SER A 153 -2.85 2.64 -17.90
C SER A 153 -2.04 1.65 -18.73
N ASP A 154 -0.81 2.02 -19.09
CA ASP A 154 0.12 1.17 -19.82
C ASP A 154 0.52 -0.07 -19.00
N TYR A 155 0.74 0.09 -17.70
CA TYR A 155 1.01 -1.04 -16.82
C TYR A 155 -0.16 -2.02 -16.77
N ILE A 156 -1.40 -1.52 -16.65
CA ILE A 156 -2.60 -2.35 -16.63
C ILE A 156 -2.77 -3.06 -17.99
N LEU A 157 -2.63 -2.35 -19.11
CA LEU A 157 -2.74 -2.89 -20.46
C LEU A 157 -1.76 -4.06 -20.70
N LYS A 158 -0.52 -3.91 -20.26
CA LYS A 158 0.54 -4.92 -20.41
C LYS A 158 0.35 -6.16 -19.53
N ASN A 159 -0.33 -6.00 -18.37
CA ASN A 159 -0.48 -7.04 -17.35
C ASN A 159 -1.93 -7.55 -17.19
N ARG A 160 -2.82 -7.23 -18.12
CA ARG A 160 -4.21 -7.74 -18.09
C ARG A 160 -4.27 -9.27 -18.19
N VAL A 161 -5.31 -9.84 -17.62
CA VAL A 161 -5.60 -11.29 -17.64
C VAL A 161 -6.21 -11.68 -18.99
#